data_23c10119a93ff6469f3f8878a063ae15
#
_entry.id   23c10119a93ff6469f3f8878a063ae15
#
_cell.length_a   1.000
_cell.length_b   1.000
_cell.length_c   1.000
_cell.angle_alpha   90.00
_cell.angle_beta   90.00
_cell.angle_gamma   90.00
#
_symmetry.space_group_name_H-M   'P 1'
#
loop_
_entity.id
_entity.type
_entity.pdbx_description
1 polymer ?
#
loop_
_entity_poly.entity_id
_entity_poly.type
_entity_poly.pdbx_seq_one_letter_code
_entity_poly.pdbx_strand_id
1 'polypeptide(L)'
;MTYQFTPNSVNNFQFQPMLDGSSYVVMLTWNVFGQRYYVNIYDQSFGLIVCLPLIGSPIDKNISMTAGYFTSQLIYRPDLQQFQVI
;
A
#
# COMPACT_ATOMS: atom_id res chain seq x y z
N MET A 1 7.67 0.59 -10.90
CA MET A 1 8.03 1.59 -9.88
C MET A 1 7.97 0.95 -8.50
N THR A 2 8.97 1.17 -7.68
CA THR A 2 9.08 0.52 -6.38
C THR A 2 9.28 1.55 -5.27
N TYR A 3 8.79 1.24 -4.07
CA TYR A 3 8.91 2.09 -2.89
C TYR A 3 9.35 1.23 -1.73
N GLN A 4 10.47 1.58 -1.13
CA GLN A 4 11.02 0.82 0.00
C GLN A 4 10.18 1.04 1.26
N PHE A 5 9.81 -0.04 1.94
CA PHE A 5 9.12 0.02 3.21
C PHE A 5 9.60 -1.10 4.12
N THR A 6 10.22 -0.73 5.22
CA THR A 6 10.63 -1.68 6.26
C THR A 6 9.64 -1.54 7.41
N PRO A 7 8.85 -2.58 7.72
CA PRO A 7 7.87 -2.48 8.78
C PRO A 7 8.52 -2.15 10.13
N ASN A 8 7.92 -1.15 10.80
CA ASN A 8 8.31 -0.77 12.15
C ASN A 8 7.03 -0.42 12.89
N SER A 9 6.73 -1.17 13.94
CA SER A 9 5.44 -1.15 14.61
C SER A 9 5.07 0.19 15.26
N VAL A 10 5.99 1.14 15.36
CA VAL A 10 5.72 2.41 16.01
C VAL A 10 5.63 3.59 15.05
N ASN A 11 5.96 3.38 13.77
CA ASN A 11 6.02 4.48 12.81
C ASN A 11 4.99 4.30 11.70
N ASN A 12 4.35 5.41 11.33
CA ASN A 12 3.54 5.47 10.12
C ASN A 12 4.45 5.71 8.92
N PHE A 13 4.02 5.22 7.76
CA PHE A 13 4.75 5.38 6.51
C PHE A 13 3.82 5.92 5.44
N GLN A 14 4.33 6.81 4.59
CA GLN A 14 3.55 7.44 3.55
C GLN A 14 4.36 7.54 2.27
N PHE A 15 3.71 7.29 1.13
CA PHE A 15 4.31 7.52 -0.17
C PHE A 15 3.23 7.93 -1.18
N GLN A 16 3.66 8.43 -2.33
CA GLN A 16 2.75 8.99 -3.33
C GLN A 16 2.96 8.31 -4.68
N PRO A 17 2.34 7.13 -4.89
CA PRO A 17 2.47 6.44 -6.16
C PRO A 17 1.57 7.03 -7.22
N MET A 18 1.90 6.76 -8.49
CA MET A 18 1.02 7.03 -9.61
C MET A 18 0.17 5.79 -9.86
N LEU A 19 -1.13 5.94 -9.74
CA LEU A 19 -2.10 4.88 -10.03
C LEU A 19 -3.03 5.38 -11.13
N ASP A 20 -3.16 4.61 -12.20
CA ASP A 20 -4.02 4.96 -13.34
C ASP A 20 -3.74 6.36 -13.90
N GLY A 21 -2.47 6.76 -13.90
CA GLY A 21 -2.05 8.04 -14.44
C GLY A 21 -2.22 9.23 -13.53
N SER A 22 -2.67 9.02 -12.30
CA SER A 22 -2.86 10.09 -11.32
C SER A 22 -2.08 9.80 -10.06
N SER A 23 -1.69 10.86 -9.35
CA SER A 23 -0.96 10.75 -8.10
C SER A 23 -1.95 10.56 -6.94
N TYR A 24 -1.65 9.61 -6.07
CA TYR A 24 -2.45 9.34 -4.88
C TYR A 24 -1.54 9.28 -3.66
N VAL A 25 -2.12 9.42 -2.48
CA VAL A 25 -1.38 9.31 -1.23
C VAL A 25 -1.71 7.98 -0.60
N VAL A 26 -0.68 7.16 -0.38
CA VAL A 26 -0.82 5.88 0.31
C VAL A 26 -0.15 6.01 1.67
N MET A 27 -0.92 5.78 2.71
CA MET A 27 -0.44 5.88 4.09
C MET A 27 -0.62 4.54 4.79
N LEU A 28 0.45 4.05 5.40
CA LEU A 28 0.41 2.85 6.22
C LEU A 28 0.35 3.25 7.68
N THR A 29 -0.63 2.69 8.38
CA THR A 29 -0.83 2.95 9.80
C THR A 29 -0.79 1.63 10.55
N TRP A 30 -0.16 1.65 11.73
CA TRP A 30 -0.09 0.48 12.59
C TRP A 30 -1.34 0.40 13.46
N ASN A 31 -2.00 -0.74 13.45
CA ASN A 31 -3.16 -0.97 14.31
C ASN A 31 -2.71 -1.80 15.51
N VAL A 32 -2.74 -1.20 16.68
CA VAL A 32 -2.28 -1.84 17.92
C VAL A 32 -3.14 -3.04 18.29
N PHE A 33 -4.43 -2.94 18.09
CA PHE A 33 -5.36 -4.00 18.46
C PHE A 33 -5.26 -5.21 17.52
N GLY A 34 -5.14 -4.96 16.23
CA GLY A 34 -5.00 -6.03 15.24
C GLY A 34 -3.58 -6.48 15.05
N GLN A 35 -2.60 -5.75 15.56
CA GLN A 35 -1.17 -6.00 15.39
C GLN A 35 -0.79 -6.17 13.93
N ARG A 36 -1.26 -5.24 13.08
CA ARG A 36 -0.99 -5.25 11.65
C ARG A 36 -1.03 -3.84 11.09
N TYR A 37 -0.44 -3.68 9.93
CA TYR A 37 -0.53 -2.45 9.19
C TYR A 37 -1.80 -2.42 8.36
N TYR A 38 -2.38 -1.22 8.23
CA TYR A 38 -3.46 -0.95 7.29
C TYR A 38 -2.96 0.00 6.22
N VAL A 39 -3.39 -0.28 4.99
CA VAL A 39 -3.09 0.55 3.83
C VAL A 39 -4.28 1.46 3.60
N ASN A 40 -4.04 2.77 3.68
CA ASN A 40 -5.08 3.78 3.45
C ASN A 40 -4.70 4.56 2.19
N ILE A 41 -5.59 4.59 1.21
CA ILE A 41 -5.33 5.29 -0.05
C ILE A 41 -6.24 6.51 -0.11
N TYR A 42 -5.62 7.68 -0.29
CA TYR A 42 -6.31 8.96 -0.35
C TYR A 42 -6.10 9.59 -1.72
N ASP A 43 -7.08 10.38 -2.17
CA ASP A 43 -6.91 11.21 -3.35
C ASP A 43 -6.09 12.46 -3.01
N GLN A 44 -5.91 13.35 -4.00
CA GLN A 44 -5.10 14.56 -3.79
C GLN A 44 -5.73 15.55 -2.83
N SER A 45 -7.02 15.43 -2.57
CA SER A 45 -7.74 16.25 -1.59
C SER A 45 -7.81 15.59 -0.22
N PHE A 46 -7.08 14.50 -0.02
CA PHE A 46 -7.09 13.68 1.20
C PHE A 46 -8.45 13.06 1.51
N GLY A 47 -9.26 12.84 0.46
CA GLY A 47 -10.46 12.02 0.60
C GLY A 47 -10.09 10.55 0.59
N LEU A 48 -10.51 9.81 1.62
CA LEU A 48 -10.19 8.39 1.73
C LEU A 48 -10.93 7.60 0.64
N ILE A 49 -10.17 6.88 -0.19
CA ILE A 49 -10.74 6.04 -1.25
C ILE A 49 -10.96 4.62 -0.74
N VAL A 50 -9.94 4.05 -0.09
CA VAL A 50 -10.01 2.67 0.39
C VAL A 50 -9.08 2.49 1.58
N CYS A 51 -9.50 1.65 2.51
CA CYS A 51 -8.71 1.24 3.66
C CYS A 51 -8.77 -0.28 3.75
N LEU A 52 -7.61 -0.92 3.75
CA LEU A 52 -7.54 -2.38 3.79
C LEU A 52 -6.30 -2.85 4.53
N PRO A 53 -6.29 -4.09 5.04
CA PRO A 53 -5.10 -4.61 5.71
C PRO A 53 -3.96 -4.82 4.71
N LEU A 54 -2.73 -4.65 5.19
CA LEU A 54 -1.54 -4.91 4.39
C LEU A 54 -1.43 -6.40 4.10
N ILE A 55 -1.41 -6.74 2.81
CA ILE A 55 -1.33 -8.13 2.36
C ILE A 55 -0.03 -8.29 1.58
N GLY A 56 0.81 -9.23 2.02
CA GLY A 56 2.04 -9.54 1.33
C GLY A 56 1.81 -10.46 0.14
N SER A 57 2.45 -10.15 -0.98
CA SER A 57 2.42 -11.02 -2.17
C SER A 57 3.58 -11.99 -2.13
N PRO A 58 3.35 -13.29 -2.32
CA PRO A 58 4.46 -14.24 -2.45
C PRO A 58 5.26 -13.97 -3.72
N ILE A 59 6.47 -14.52 -3.77
CA ILE A 59 7.41 -14.23 -4.84
C ILE A 59 6.91 -14.65 -6.22
N ASP A 60 6.03 -15.65 -6.27
CA ASP A 60 5.52 -16.21 -7.52
C ASP A 60 4.12 -15.70 -7.88
N LYS A 61 3.55 -14.81 -7.10
CA LYS A 61 2.19 -14.29 -7.34
C LYS A 61 2.12 -12.81 -7.02
N ASN A 62 1.22 -12.13 -7.74
CA ASN A 62 0.90 -10.73 -7.48
C ASN A 62 -0.50 -10.65 -6.88
N ILE A 63 -0.58 -10.22 -5.62
CA ILE A 63 -1.86 -9.96 -4.97
C ILE A 63 -2.04 -8.45 -4.94
N SER A 64 -2.93 -7.95 -5.80
CA SER A 64 -3.16 -6.52 -5.89
C SER A 64 -4.06 -6.05 -4.74
N MET A 65 -3.57 -5.09 -3.97
CA MET A 65 -4.36 -4.46 -2.91
C MET A 65 -5.32 -3.42 -3.45
N THR A 66 -5.23 -3.09 -4.75
CA THR A 66 -6.09 -2.10 -5.39
C THR A 66 -7.09 -2.73 -6.34
N ALA A 67 -7.23 -4.06 -6.33
CA ALA A 67 -8.17 -4.76 -7.20
C ALA A 67 -9.60 -4.26 -6.97
N GLY A 68 -10.28 -3.92 -8.06
CA GLY A 68 -11.63 -3.37 -7.98
C GLY A 68 -11.70 -1.86 -7.82
N TYR A 69 -10.58 -1.19 -7.55
CA TYR A 69 -10.52 0.26 -7.38
C TYR A 69 -9.69 0.94 -8.45
N PHE A 70 -8.61 0.29 -8.88
CA PHE A 70 -7.70 0.82 -9.88
C PHE A 70 -7.33 -0.27 -10.87
N THR A 71 -6.96 0.11 -12.10
CA THR A 71 -6.38 -0.83 -13.06
C THR A 71 -4.91 -1.07 -12.74
N SER A 72 -4.22 -0.08 -12.19
CA SER A 72 -2.86 -0.28 -11.67
C SER A 72 -2.89 -1.22 -10.48
N GLN A 73 -1.85 -2.06 -10.37
CA GLN A 73 -1.71 -3.00 -9.26
C GLN A 73 -0.74 -2.45 -8.24
N LEU A 74 -1.18 -2.38 -6.99
CA LEU A 74 -0.31 -2.07 -5.86
C LEU A 74 -0.08 -3.37 -5.11
N ILE A 75 1.18 -3.82 -5.07
CA ILE A 75 1.56 -5.06 -4.41
C ILE A 75 2.67 -4.80 -3.41
N TYR A 76 2.69 -5.59 -2.34
CA TYR A 76 3.75 -5.54 -1.34
C TYR A 76 4.54 -6.84 -1.38
N ARG A 77 5.87 -6.71 -1.51
CA ARG A 77 6.80 -7.86 -1.49
C ARG A 77 7.46 -7.91 -0.12
N PRO A 78 7.00 -8.75 0.80
CA PRO A 78 7.60 -8.80 2.14
C PRO A 78 9.04 -9.31 2.13
N ASP A 79 9.40 -10.16 1.19
CA ASP A 79 10.76 -10.67 1.05
C ASP A 79 11.75 -9.58 0.62
N LEU A 80 11.27 -8.57 -0.13
CA LEU A 80 12.07 -7.44 -0.57
C LEU A 80 11.81 -6.18 0.23
N GLN A 81 10.80 -6.19 1.10
CA GLN A 81 10.37 -5.05 1.90
C GLN A 81 10.11 -3.82 1.05
N GLN A 82 9.34 -4.01 -0.02
CA GLN A 82 9.03 -2.90 -0.93
C GLN A 82 7.63 -3.04 -1.54
N PHE A 83 7.05 -1.88 -1.84
CA PHE A 83 5.83 -1.80 -2.62
C PHE A 83 6.18 -1.69 -4.10
N GLN A 84 5.38 -2.32 -4.94
CA GLN A 84 5.53 -2.25 -6.39
C GLN A 84 4.21 -1.80 -7.01
N VAL A 85 4.31 -0.89 -7.98
CA VAL A 85 3.17 -0.45 -8.79
C VAL A 85 3.41 -0.94 -10.21
N ILE A 86 2.46 -1.72 -10.70
CA ILE A 86 2.55 -2.33 -12.04
C ILE A 86 1.43 -1.84 -12.92
#